data_60a9a73231eb9027a78208cc7ab711fb
#
_entry.id   60a9a73231eb9027a78208cc7ab711fb
#
_cell.length_a   1.000
_cell.length_b   1.000
_cell.length_c   1.000
_cell.angle_alpha   90.00
_cell.angle_beta   90.00
_cell.angle_gamma   90.00
#
_symmetry.space_group_name_H-M   'P 1'
#
loop_
_entity.id
_entity.type
_entity.pdbx_description
1 polymer ?
#
loop_
_entity_poly.entity_id
_entity_poly.type
_entity_poly.pdbx_seq_one_letter_code
_entity_poly.pdbx_strand_id
1 'polypeptide(L)'
;MKNMNTKKITTLIVLAAALVALPACNDFLDEMPDNRTELDSSDKITSLLVSAYSEHTYPVTCEYASDNVDETALVSPDFEPEQEEYYRWQDVTAAVTNEAPQAVWSQYYMAIAAANQALDAIKELGGADTPQLKAAKGEALICRAYAHFCLANMFCQAYNPQYASEDLGIPYMEKAETILDPKYTRGTLADVYSKIDADLIEGLPLITDEFYSVPKYHFNQKAAYAFAARFYLFYQKWDECIAAAKVVLGSAPETMMRDLEANGKLGLQSADGQTLLRTMDYIDYSHKCNLLLQTSI
;
A
#
# COMPACT_ATOMS: atom_id res chain seq x y z
N MET A 1 1.32 68.66 -41.09
CA MET A 1 1.92 67.30 -40.76
C MET A 1 3.26 67.54 -40.08
N LYS A 2 3.36 67.20 -38.78
CA LYS A 2 4.60 67.39 -37.99
C LYS A 2 5.58 66.26 -38.36
N ASN A 3 6.73 66.60 -38.97
CA ASN A 3 7.79 65.67 -39.24
C ASN A 3 8.29 65.01 -37.92
N MET A 4 8.06 63.75 -37.77
CA MET A 4 8.55 62.98 -36.65
C MET A 4 10.06 62.80 -36.80
N ASN A 5 10.82 63.23 -35.79
CA ASN A 5 12.27 63.25 -35.81
C ASN A 5 12.81 61.83 -35.97
N THR A 6 13.76 61.61 -36.91
CA THR A 6 14.37 60.28 -37.23
C THR A 6 14.80 59.51 -36.00
N LYS A 7 15.31 60.17 -34.96
CA LYS A 7 15.69 59.56 -33.68
C LYS A 7 14.46 58.92 -32.95
N LYS A 8 13.27 59.49 -33.06
CA LYS A 8 12.05 58.89 -32.44
C LYS A 8 11.57 57.67 -33.23
N ILE A 9 11.75 57.65 -34.53
CA ILE A 9 11.38 56.52 -35.38
C ILE A 9 12.34 55.35 -35.09
N THR A 10 13.65 55.59 -34.98
CA THR A 10 14.64 54.57 -34.64
C THR A 10 14.41 53.99 -33.27
N THR A 11 14.07 54.83 -32.28
CA THR A 11 13.75 54.35 -30.90
C THR A 11 12.50 53.49 -30.91
N LEU A 12 11.48 53.82 -31.68
CA LEU A 12 10.25 53.04 -31.81
C LEU A 12 10.48 51.69 -32.48
N ILE A 13 11.34 51.64 -33.50
CA ILE A 13 11.70 50.39 -34.19
C ILE A 13 12.54 49.49 -33.29
N VAL A 14 13.47 50.03 -32.52
CA VAL A 14 14.29 49.26 -31.53
C VAL A 14 13.38 48.73 -30.40
N LEU A 15 12.41 49.51 -29.92
CA LEU A 15 11.47 49.09 -28.89
C LEU A 15 10.52 47.99 -29.41
N ALA A 16 10.05 48.09 -30.66
CA ALA A 16 9.22 47.07 -31.31
C ALA A 16 10.04 45.77 -31.58
N ALA A 17 11.30 45.89 -31.99
CA ALA A 17 12.19 44.74 -32.16
C ALA A 17 12.52 44.04 -30.85
N ALA A 18 12.66 44.80 -29.76
CA ALA A 18 12.86 44.22 -28.39
C ALA A 18 11.62 43.47 -27.86
N LEU A 19 10.41 43.88 -28.25
CA LEU A 19 9.17 43.20 -27.89
C LEU A 19 8.94 41.90 -28.66
N VAL A 20 9.53 41.78 -29.88
CA VAL A 20 9.42 40.56 -30.69
C VAL A 20 10.56 39.56 -30.36
N ALA A 21 11.63 40.02 -29.67
CA ALA A 21 12.77 39.21 -29.28
C ALA A 21 12.66 38.59 -27.89
N LEU A 22 11.48 38.65 -27.25
CA LEU A 22 11.17 37.82 -26.08
C LEU A 22 10.67 36.47 -26.61
N PRO A 23 11.54 35.46 -26.83
CA PRO A 23 11.06 34.12 -26.94
C PRO A 23 10.41 33.82 -25.57
N ALA A 24 9.11 33.73 -25.54
CA ALA A 24 8.45 33.11 -24.45
C ALA A 24 9.07 31.72 -24.33
N CYS A 25 9.88 31.48 -23.30
CA CYS A 25 10.33 30.14 -22.96
C CYS A 25 9.07 29.34 -22.55
N ASN A 26 8.37 28.78 -23.51
CA ASN A 26 7.30 27.84 -23.27
C ASN A 26 7.87 26.62 -22.53
N ASP A 27 9.10 26.19 -22.87
CA ASP A 27 9.78 25.07 -22.22
C ASP A 27 9.93 25.24 -20.69
N PHE A 28 10.06 26.47 -20.19
CA PHE A 28 10.15 26.72 -18.74
C PHE A 28 8.77 26.62 -18.02
N LEU A 29 7.68 26.79 -18.76
CA LEU A 29 6.32 26.63 -18.22
C LEU A 29 5.81 25.21 -18.39
N ASP A 30 6.42 24.44 -19.27
CA ASP A 30 6.14 23.02 -19.48
C ASP A 30 6.98 22.10 -18.57
N GLU A 31 8.05 22.61 -17.94
CA GLU A 31 8.72 21.89 -16.87
C GLU A 31 7.83 21.94 -15.61
N MET A 32 7.43 20.75 -15.17
CA MET A 32 6.71 20.63 -13.88
C MET A 32 7.55 21.28 -12.78
N PRO A 33 6.99 22.17 -11.96
CA PRO A 33 7.73 22.89 -10.91
C PRO A 33 8.19 22.00 -9.75
N ASP A 34 8.11 20.70 -9.93
CA ASP A 34 8.31 19.67 -8.93
C ASP A 34 9.09 18.52 -9.58
N ASN A 35 10.09 17.96 -8.88
CA ASN A 35 10.88 16.80 -9.30
C ASN A 35 10.06 15.50 -9.40
N ARG A 36 8.75 15.57 -9.54
CA ARG A 36 7.90 14.38 -9.73
C ARG A 36 8.21 13.76 -11.08
N THR A 37 8.53 12.49 -11.06
CA THR A 37 8.70 11.70 -12.26
C THR A 37 7.35 11.58 -12.96
N GLU A 38 7.24 12.04 -14.21
CA GLU A 38 6.05 11.77 -15.03
C GLU A 38 5.86 10.27 -15.21
N LEU A 39 4.65 9.79 -14.98
CA LEU A 39 4.27 8.38 -15.10
C LEU A 39 3.84 8.07 -16.54
N ASP A 40 4.73 8.31 -17.49
CA ASP A 40 4.50 8.25 -18.93
C ASP A 40 4.78 6.88 -19.57
N SER A 41 5.16 5.90 -18.78
CA SER A 41 5.48 4.54 -19.26
C SER A 41 5.10 3.45 -18.27
N SER A 42 4.90 2.23 -18.80
CA SER A 42 4.62 1.05 -17.99
C SER A 42 5.71 0.75 -16.95
N ASP A 43 6.98 0.98 -17.29
CA ASP A 43 8.11 0.74 -16.40
C ASP A 43 8.11 1.70 -15.20
N LYS A 44 7.80 2.98 -15.44
CA LYS A 44 7.69 3.97 -14.37
C LYS A 44 6.51 3.68 -13.45
N ILE A 45 5.37 3.24 -14.00
CA ILE A 45 4.19 2.83 -13.23
C ILE A 45 4.51 1.60 -12.38
N THR A 46 5.17 0.59 -12.94
CA THR A 46 5.59 -0.61 -12.20
C THR A 46 6.58 -0.24 -11.08
N SER A 47 7.49 0.70 -11.33
CA SER A 47 8.41 1.21 -10.31
C SER A 47 7.70 1.97 -9.19
N LEU A 48 6.66 2.75 -9.50
CA LEU A 48 5.84 3.43 -8.50
C LEU A 48 5.12 2.43 -7.59
N LEU A 49 4.68 1.29 -8.12
CA LEU A 49 3.94 0.28 -7.36
C LEU A 49 4.76 -0.33 -6.21
N VAL A 50 6.08 -0.24 -6.21
CA VAL A 50 6.91 -0.60 -5.06
C VAL A 50 6.54 0.24 -3.82
N SER A 51 6.07 1.48 -4.02
CA SER A 51 5.58 2.35 -2.94
C SER A 51 4.12 2.10 -2.55
N ALA A 52 3.42 1.18 -3.21
CA ALA A 52 2.04 0.81 -2.87
C ALA A 52 1.94 -0.24 -1.75
N TYR A 53 3.06 -0.50 -1.08
CA TYR A 53 3.16 -1.37 0.09
C TYR A 53 3.48 -0.54 1.33
N SER A 54 2.78 -0.80 2.44
CA SER A 54 3.05 -0.08 3.68
C SER A 54 4.39 -0.50 4.26
N GLU A 55 5.22 0.45 4.68
CA GLU A 55 6.46 0.20 5.41
C GLU A 55 6.20 -0.13 6.88
N HIS A 56 5.05 0.25 7.42
CA HIS A 56 4.64 -0.02 8.79
C HIS A 56 3.64 -1.15 8.84
N THR A 57 3.69 -1.96 9.90
CA THR A 57 2.86 -3.15 10.04
C THR A 57 1.99 -3.06 11.29
N TYR A 58 0.81 -3.64 11.24
CA TYR A 58 -0.13 -3.67 12.36
C TYR A 58 -0.05 -4.94 13.23
N PRO A 59 0.60 -6.07 12.85
CA PRO A 59 0.57 -7.29 13.63
C PRO A 59 1.14 -7.14 15.04
N VAL A 60 2.21 -6.36 15.21
CA VAL A 60 2.83 -6.12 16.52
C VAL A 60 1.86 -5.41 17.46
N THR A 61 1.20 -4.35 16.97
CA THR A 61 0.15 -3.64 17.71
C THR A 61 -1.00 -4.55 18.12
N CYS A 62 -1.48 -5.38 17.19
CA CYS A 62 -2.54 -6.34 17.48
C CYS A 62 -2.09 -7.42 18.48
N GLU A 63 -0.81 -7.83 18.44
CA GLU A 63 -0.27 -8.81 19.37
C GLU A 63 -0.19 -8.26 20.79
N TYR A 64 0.25 -7.02 20.97
CA TYR A 64 0.23 -6.36 22.29
C TYR A 64 -1.18 -6.22 22.88
N ALA A 65 -2.19 -6.09 22.05
CA ALA A 65 -3.58 -6.00 22.48
C ALA A 65 -4.27 -7.38 22.61
N SER A 66 -3.52 -8.49 22.47
CA SER A 66 -4.06 -9.85 22.49
C SER A 66 -3.74 -10.58 23.79
N ASP A 67 -4.33 -11.77 23.96
CA ASP A 67 -4.10 -12.68 25.08
C ASP A 67 -2.71 -13.38 25.03
N ASN A 68 -1.95 -13.17 23.97
CA ASN A 68 -0.66 -13.82 23.77
C ASN A 68 0.50 -13.12 24.49
N VAL A 69 0.25 -11.93 25.03
CA VAL A 69 1.24 -11.10 25.73
C VAL A 69 0.90 -11.03 27.23
N ASP A 70 1.92 -11.10 28.07
CA ASP A 70 1.78 -10.99 29.53
C ASP A 70 2.87 -10.09 30.10
N GLU A 71 2.57 -9.45 31.22
CA GLU A 71 3.49 -8.59 31.97
C GLU A 71 4.43 -9.46 32.80
N THR A 72 5.73 -9.42 32.53
CA THR A 72 6.72 -10.27 33.20
C THR A 72 7.29 -9.68 34.49
N ALA A 73 6.86 -8.52 34.92
CA ALA A 73 7.43 -7.77 36.05
C ALA A 73 8.94 -7.45 35.95
N LEU A 74 9.58 -7.75 34.84
CA LEU A 74 10.94 -7.37 34.53
C LEU A 74 10.92 -6.09 33.72
N VAL A 75 11.64 -5.06 34.16
CA VAL A 75 11.79 -3.82 33.38
C VAL A 75 12.59 -4.17 32.13
N SER A 76 11.94 -4.10 30.97
CA SER A 76 12.64 -4.19 29.69
C SER A 76 13.39 -2.88 29.43
N PRO A 77 14.66 -2.93 28.99
CA PRO A 77 15.36 -1.72 28.55
C PRO A 77 14.76 -1.11 27.29
N ASP A 78 13.99 -1.88 26.54
CA ASP A 78 13.34 -1.49 25.28
C ASP A 78 11.84 -1.24 25.48
N PHE A 79 11.45 -0.82 26.70
CA PHE A 79 10.04 -0.53 27.03
C PHE A 79 9.61 0.76 26.30
N GLU A 80 8.55 0.64 25.51
CA GLU A 80 7.87 1.77 24.87
C GLU A 80 6.51 1.97 25.53
N PRO A 81 6.14 3.20 25.94
CA PRO A 81 4.89 3.46 26.65
C PRO A 81 3.63 2.97 25.94
N GLU A 82 3.60 3.00 24.62
CA GLU A 82 2.47 2.52 23.82
C GLU A 82 2.24 1.01 23.95
N GLN A 83 3.27 0.21 24.26
CA GLN A 83 3.12 -1.23 24.47
C GLN A 83 2.25 -1.50 25.67
N GLU A 84 2.43 -0.74 26.76
CA GLU A 84 1.58 -0.82 27.94
C GLU A 84 0.17 -0.31 27.66
N GLU A 85 0.02 0.79 26.91
CA GLU A 85 -1.27 1.34 26.52
C GLU A 85 -2.08 0.33 25.70
N TYR A 86 -1.46 -0.38 24.75
CA TYR A 86 -2.10 -1.48 24.00
C TYR A 86 -2.49 -2.65 24.89
N TYR A 87 -1.55 -3.12 25.72
CA TYR A 87 -1.78 -4.25 26.62
C TYR A 87 -2.95 -3.98 27.57
N ARG A 88 -3.06 -2.76 28.07
CA ARG A 88 -4.13 -2.33 28.98
C ARG A 88 -5.39 -1.83 28.28
N TRP A 89 -5.46 -1.88 26.96
CA TRP A 89 -6.58 -1.36 26.16
C TRP A 89 -6.92 0.11 26.49
N GLN A 90 -5.90 0.93 26.71
CA GLN A 90 -6.02 2.36 26.96
C GLN A 90 -5.92 3.15 25.65
N ASP A 91 -6.33 4.42 25.70
CA ASP A 91 -6.08 5.32 24.59
C ASP A 91 -4.57 5.49 24.39
N VAL A 92 -4.09 5.21 23.17
CA VAL A 92 -2.67 5.31 22.84
C VAL A 92 -2.31 6.78 22.65
N THR A 93 -1.54 7.32 23.59
CA THR A 93 -1.12 8.71 23.63
C THR A 93 0.37 8.89 23.27
N ALA A 94 1.20 7.88 23.48
CA ALA A 94 2.61 7.84 23.10
C ALA A 94 2.72 7.32 21.66
N ALA A 95 2.81 8.22 20.69
CA ALA A 95 2.78 7.88 19.27
C ALA A 95 4.13 8.17 18.60
N VAL A 96 5.18 7.45 19.00
CA VAL A 96 6.55 7.70 18.52
C VAL A 96 7.18 6.56 17.71
N THR A 97 6.56 5.37 17.71
CA THR A 97 7.08 4.21 16.98
C THR A 97 6.38 3.98 15.64
N ASN A 98 6.94 3.08 14.84
CA ASN A 98 6.37 2.66 13.56
C ASN A 98 5.06 1.86 13.72
N GLU A 99 4.83 1.31 14.91
CA GLU A 99 3.64 0.55 15.28
C GLU A 99 2.53 1.44 15.88
N ALA A 100 2.82 2.73 16.11
CA ALA A 100 1.82 3.67 16.61
C ALA A 100 0.62 3.77 15.65
N PRO A 101 -0.63 3.88 16.16
CA PRO A 101 -1.82 3.86 15.32
C PRO A 101 -1.80 4.93 14.23
N GLN A 102 -1.30 6.12 14.54
CA GLN A 102 -1.19 7.21 13.58
C GLN A 102 -0.15 6.91 12.49
N ALA A 103 0.98 6.29 12.84
CA ALA A 103 2.02 5.91 11.89
C ALA A 103 1.49 4.83 10.93
N VAL A 104 0.86 3.78 11.47
CA VAL A 104 0.22 2.73 10.67
C VAL A 104 -0.87 3.30 9.76
N TRP A 105 -1.77 4.15 10.29
CA TRP A 105 -2.80 4.82 9.51
C TRP A 105 -2.21 5.59 8.33
N SER A 106 -1.23 6.44 8.59
CA SER A 106 -0.62 7.29 7.57
C SER A 106 0.08 6.48 6.49
N GLN A 107 0.83 5.44 6.86
CA GLN A 107 1.58 4.62 5.91
C GLN A 107 0.68 3.78 5.01
N TYR A 108 -0.40 3.21 5.53
CA TYR A 108 -1.37 2.52 4.67
C TYR A 108 -2.08 3.47 3.70
N TYR A 109 -2.42 4.70 4.12
CA TYR A 109 -2.98 5.69 3.19
C TYR A 109 -1.96 6.20 2.18
N MET A 110 -0.66 6.27 2.51
CA MET A 110 0.40 6.53 1.52
C MET A 110 0.50 5.41 0.47
N ALA A 111 0.43 4.15 0.90
CA ALA A 111 0.38 3.02 -0.03
C ALA A 111 -0.85 3.06 -0.95
N ILE A 112 -2.03 3.41 -0.41
CA ILE A 112 -3.25 3.63 -1.19
C ILE A 112 -3.08 4.77 -2.20
N ALA A 113 -2.45 5.88 -1.79
CA ALA A 113 -2.19 7.00 -2.68
C ALA A 113 -1.29 6.60 -3.86
N ALA A 114 -0.22 5.82 -3.61
CA ALA A 114 0.64 5.29 -4.67
C ALA A 114 -0.12 4.36 -5.63
N ALA A 115 -0.96 3.46 -5.09
CA ALA A 115 -1.81 2.60 -5.91
C ALA A 115 -2.79 3.40 -6.78
N ASN A 116 -3.42 4.44 -6.21
CA ASN A 116 -4.34 5.31 -6.95
C ASN A 116 -3.62 6.13 -8.03
N GLN A 117 -2.41 6.64 -7.75
CA GLN A 117 -1.59 7.34 -8.76
C GLN A 117 -1.24 6.41 -9.93
N ALA A 118 -0.90 5.15 -9.65
CA ALA A 118 -0.65 4.17 -10.69
C ALA A 118 -1.91 3.91 -11.55
N LEU A 119 -3.08 3.77 -10.92
CA LEU A 119 -4.36 3.57 -11.62
C LEU A 119 -4.74 4.78 -12.48
N ASP A 120 -4.55 5.99 -11.97
CA ASP A 120 -4.82 7.23 -12.72
C ASP A 120 -3.84 7.36 -13.89
N ALA A 121 -2.55 7.10 -13.70
CA ALA A 121 -1.55 7.12 -14.79
C ALA A 121 -1.86 6.09 -15.89
N ILE A 122 -2.26 4.87 -15.53
CA ILE A 122 -2.70 3.85 -16.51
C ILE A 122 -3.86 4.37 -17.34
N LYS A 123 -4.81 5.06 -16.70
CA LYS A 123 -5.96 5.65 -17.40
C LYS A 123 -5.54 6.78 -18.34
N GLU A 124 -4.60 7.63 -17.93
CA GLU A 124 -4.05 8.74 -18.74
C GLU A 124 -3.27 8.24 -19.95
N LEU A 125 -2.62 7.07 -19.85
CA LEU A 125 -1.96 6.39 -20.97
C LEU A 125 -2.94 5.77 -21.98
N GLY A 126 -4.24 5.91 -21.77
CA GLY A 126 -5.29 5.35 -22.64
C GLY A 126 -5.89 4.04 -22.12
N GLY A 127 -5.49 3.58 -20.96
CA GLY A 127 -5.98 2.36 -20.32
C GLY A 127 -4.96 1.21 -20.30
N ALA A 128 -5.37 0.09 -19.73
CA ALA A 128 -4.52 -1.09 -19.60
C ALA A 128 -4.49 -1.92 -20.90
N ASP A 129 -3.95 -1.36 -21.98
CA ASP A 129 -3.97 -1.98 -23.31
C ASP A 129 -2.87 -3.03 -23.52
N THR A 130 -1.74 -2.89 -22.82
CA THR A 130 -0.64 -3.85 -22.90
C THR A 130 -0.70 -4.88 -21.79
N PRO A 131 -0.12 -6.08 -21.96
CA PRO A 131 -0.03 -7.07 -20.88
C PRO A 131 0.63 -6.53 -19.62
N GLN A 132 1.68 -5.73 -19.74
CA GLN A 132 2.37 -5.12 -18.60
C GLN A 132 1.48 -4.11 -17.87
N LEU A 133 0.76 -3.23 -18.58
CA LEU A 133 -0.18 -2.30 -17.95
C LEU A 133 -1.37 -3.02 -17.30
N LYS A 134 -1.80 -4.16 -17.86
CA LYS A 134 -2.82 -5.01 -17.21
C LYS A 134 -2.31 -5.58 -15.89
N ALA A 135 -1.08 -6.11 -15.88
CA ALA A 135 -0.45 -6.61 -14.66
C ALA A 135 -0.29 -5.50 -13.62
N ALA A 136 0.21 -4.33 -14.00
CA ALA A 136 0.34 -3.18 -13.13
C ALA A 136 -1.00 -2.70 -12.56
N LYS A 137 -2.08 -2.69 -13.38
CA LYS A 137 -3.44 -2.41 -12.91
C LYS A 137 -3.90 -3.43 -11.89
N GLY A 138 -3.68 -4.72 -12.15
CA GLY A 138 -4.00 -5.79 -11.22
C GLY A 138 -3.31 -5.59 -9.87
N GLU A 139 -1.99 -5.38 -9.88
CA GLU A 139 -1.22 -5.13 -8.67
C GLU A 139 -1.71 -3.89 -7.91
N ALA A 140 -1.95 -2.77 -8.59
CA ALA A 140 -2.45 -1.54 -7.96
C ALA A 140 -3.79 -1.76 -7.25
N LEU A 141 -4.73 -2.48 -7.88
CA LEU A 141 -6.02 -2.82 -7.27
C LEU A 141 -5.85 -3.71 -6.03
N ILE A 142 -4.98 -4.73 -6.11
CA ILE A 142 -4.71 -5.63 -4.98
C ILE A 142 -4.03 -4.88 -3.83
N CYS A 143 -3.04 -4.01 -4.11
CA CYS A 143 -2.40 -3.18 -3.09
C CYS A 143 -3.41 -2.26 -2.40
N ARG A 144 -4.29 -1.60 -3.17
CA ARG A 144 -5.35 -0.75 -2.63
C ARG A 144 -6.32 -1.53 -1.75
N ALA A 145 -6.77 -2.68 -2.20
CA ALA A 145 -7.65 -3.58 -1.46
C ALA A 145 -6.99 -4.04 -0.15
N TYR A 146 -5.73 -4.47 -0.21
CA TYR A 146 -4.97 -4.94 0.94
C TYR A 146 -4.80 -3.84 2.01
N ALA A 147 -4.39 -2.65 1.58
CA ALA A 147 -4.19 -1.55 2.50
C ALA A 147 -5.48 -1.13 3.20
N HIS A 148 -6.60 -1.02 2.48
CA HIS A 148 -7.91 -0.76 3.08
C HIS A 148 -8.38 -1.89 3.99
N PHE A 149 -8.11 -3.15 3.65
CA PHE A 149 -8.41 -4.29 4.52
C PHE A 149 -7.65 -4.22 5.84
N CYS A 150 -6.35 -3.91 5.82
CA CYS A 150 -5.54 -3.75 7.03
C CYS A 150 -6.08 -2.61 7.90
N LEU A 151 -6.37 -1.44 7.30
CA LEU A 151 -6.97 -0.31 8.00
C LEU A 151 -8.34 -0.66 8.62
N ALA A 152 -9.21 -1.33 7.86
CA ALA A 152 -10.53 -1.71 8.35
C ALA A 152 -10.42 -2.67 9.56
N ASN A 153 -9.51 -3.64 9.51
CA ASN A 153 -9.33 -4.58 10.62
C ASN A 153 -8.72 -3.94 11.88
N MET A 154 -7.94 -2.87 11.73
CA MET A 154 -7.35 -2.18 12.87
C MET A 154 -8.26 -1.11 13.46
N PHE A 155 -9.03 -0.39 12.63
CA PHE A 155 -9.74 0.83 13.02
C PHE A 155 -11.26 0.74 12.97
N CYS A 156 -11.81 -0.42 12.61
CA CYS A 156 -13.25 -0.67 12.61
C CYS A 156 -13.60 -1.87 13.50
N GLN A 157 -14.90 -2.08 13.70
CA GLN A 157 -15.40 -3.31 14.30
C GLN A 157 -15.08 -4.52 13.42
N ALA A 158 -15.01 -5.72 14.03
CA ALA A 158 -14.91 -6.94 13.25
C ALA A 158 -16.14 -7.08 12.33
N TYR A 159 -15.90 -7.44 11.06
CA TYR A 159 -17.00 -7.56 10.10
C TYR A 159 -18.04 -8.58 10.56
N ASN A 160 -19.27 -8.11 10.67
CA ASN A 160 -20.44 -8.95 10.92
C ASN A 160 -21.55 -8.55 9.92
N PRO A 161 -22.03 -9.44 9.06
CA PRO A 161 -23.02 -9.11 8.05
C PRO A 161 -24.33 -8.56 8.62
N GLN A 162 -24.63 -8.84 9.89
CA GLN A 162 -25.82 -8.33 10.56
C GLN A 162 -25.71 -6.83 10.92
N TYR A 163 -24.50 -6.33 11.17
CA TYR A 163 -24.27 -4.97 11.67
C TYR A 163 -23.41 -4.10 10.74
N ALA A 164 -22.74 -4.70 9.77
CA ALA A 164 -21.78 -3.99 8.90
C ALA A 164 -22.37 -2.79 8.15
N SER A 165 -23.69 -2.76 7.90
CA SER A 165 -24.38 -1.62 7.29
C SER A 165 -24.62 -0.46 8.26
N GLU A 166 -24.46 -0.67 9.56
CA GLU A 166 -24.60 0.34 10.62
C GLU A 166 -23.24 0.71 11.21
N ASP A 167 -22.28 -0.23 11.20
CA ASP A 167 -20.92 0.00 11.69
C ASP A 167 -20.17 0.98 10.81
N LEU A 168 -19.44 1.90 11.46
CA LEU A 168 -18.61 2.86 10.75
C LEU A 168 -17.39 2.17 10.12
N GLY A 169 -17.23 2.37 8.82
CA GLY A 169 -16.04 1.99 8.06
C GLY A 169 -14.90 3.02 8.17
N ILE A 170 -13.97 2.93 7.28
CA ILE A 170 -12.91 3.93 7.01
C ILE A 170 -13.21 4.67 5.70
N PRO A 171 -12.63 5.85 5.43
CA PRO A 171 -12.67 6.45 4.10
C PRO A 171 -12.03 5.51 3.08
N TYR A 172 -12.78 5.11 2.05
CA TYR A 172 -12.25 4.30 0.95
C TYR A 172 -11.83 5.21 -0.20
N MET A 173 -10.51 5.26 -0.47
CA MET A 173 -9.91 6.16 -1.43
C MET A 173 -9.76 5.48 -2.79
N GLU A 174 -10.50 5.96 -3.80
CA GLU A 174 -10.53 5.37 -5.15
C GLU A 174 -9.76 6.20 -6.18
N LYS A 175 -9.21 7.36 -5.78
CA LYS A 175 -8.50 8.30 -6.66
C LYS A 175 -7.34 8.94 -5.93
N ALA A 176 -6.33 9.37 -6.68
CA ALA A 176 -5.28 10.23 -6.15
C ALA A 176 -5.84 11.58 -5.68
N GLU A 177 -5.31 12.07 -4.57
CA GLU A 177 -5.69 13.38 -4.04
C GLU A 177 -5.06 14.50 -4.87
N THR A 178 -5.89 15.48 -5.27
CA THR A 178 -5.45 16.62 -6.07
C THR A 178 -5.60 17.96 -5.34
N ILE A 179 -6.15 17.95 -4.13
CA ILE A 179 -6.37 19.16 -3.31
C ILE A 179 -5.75 19.01 -1.94
N LEU A 180 -5.33 20.13 -1.35
CA LEU A 180 -4.83 20.16 0.02
C LEU A 180 -5.98 20.09 1.03
N ASP A 181 -5.77 19.30 2.10
CA ASP A 181 -6.71 19.11 3.21
C ASP A 181 -8.13 18.72 2.78
N PRO A 182 -8.31 17.67 1.97
CA PRO A 182 -9.61 17.20 1.56
C PRO A 182 -10.41 16.69 2.77
N LYS A 183 -11.73 16.91 2.77
CA LYS A 183 -12.60 16.41 3.83
C LYS A 183 -13.19 15.07 3.42
N TYR A 184 -12.91 14.03 4.20
CA TYR A 184 -13.45 12.70 4.00
C TYR A 184 -14.49 12.35 5.05
N THR A 185 -15.49 11.60 4.62
CA THR A 185 -16.48 11.00 5.52
C THR A 185 -16.26 9.51 5.60
N ARG A 186 -16.47 8.96 6.77
CA ARG A 186 -16.50 7.50 6.93
C ARG A 186 -17.81 6.98 6.33
N GLY A 187 -17.71 5.98 5.47
CA GLY A 187 -18.85 5.18 5.04
C GLY A 187 -19.16 4.08 6.05
N THR A 188 -19.97 3.11 5.63
CA THR A 188 -20.22 1.90 6.43
C THR A 188 -19.11 0.87 6.24
N LEU A 189 -18.99 -0.03 7.19
CA LEU A 189 -18.08 -1.17 7.06
C LEU A 189 -18.48 -2.10 5.90
N ALA A 190 -19.77 -2.24 5.62
CA ALA A 190 -20.30 -2.96 4.47
C ALA A 190 -19.80 -2.34 3.15
N ASP A 191 -19.82 -0.99 3.03
CA ASP A 191 -19.31 -0.29 1.84
C ASP A 191 -17.81 -0.55 1.64
N VAL A 192 -17.02 -0.49 2.72
CA VAL A 192 -15.58 -0.78 2.67
C VAL A 192 -15.31 -2.19 2.16
N TYR A 193 -15.96 -3.20 2.74
CA TYR A 193 -15.78 -4.59 2.33
C TYR A 193 -16.27 -4.84 0.90
N SER A 194 -17.37 -4.20 0.47
CA SER A 194 -17.86 -4.28 -0.90
C SER A 194 -16.87 -3.69 -1.92
N LYS A 195 -16.20 -2.60 -1.57
CA LYS A 195 -15.20 -1.98 -2.44
C LYS A 195 -13.90 -2.77 -2.50
N ILE A 196 -13.46 -3.35 -1.39
CA ILE A 196 -12.33 -4.29 -1.37
C ILE A 196 -12.64 -5.48 -2.28
N ASP A 197 -13.83 -6.05 -2.19
CA ASP A 197 -14.29 -7.16 -3.04
C ASP A 197 -14.28 -6.78 -4.52
N ALA A 198 -14.77 -5.59 -4.87
CA ALA A 198 -14.75 -5.09 -6.25
C ALA A 198 -13.31 -4.98 -6.80
N ASP A 199 -12.38 -4.45 -6.00
CA ASP A 199 -10.97 -4.36 -6.37
C ASP A 199 -10.33 -5.76 -6.57
N LEU A 200 -10.70 -6.74 -5.73
CA LEU A 200 -10.23 -8.12 -5.87
C LEU A 200 -10.80 -8.79 -7.12
N ILE A 201 -12.10 -8.65 -7.36
CA ILE A 201 -12.79 -9.23 -8.55
C ILE A 201 -12.15 -8.69 -9.83
N GLU A 202 -11.84 -7.40 -9.89
CA GLU A 202 -11.21 -6.78 -11.06
C GLU A 202 -9.71 -7.10 -11.14
N GLY A 203 -8.99 -7.05 -10.02
CA GLY A 203 -7.53 -7.15 -9.97
C GLY A 203 -6.99 -8.57 -10.14
N LEU A 204 -7.56 -9.56 -9.45
CA LEU A 204 -7.03 -10.93 -9.44
C LEU A 204 -6.85 -11.55 -10.83
N PRO A 205 -7.78 -11.40 -11.80
CA PRO A 205 -7.59 -11.93 -13.14
C PRO A 205 -6.46 -11.28 -13.94
N LEU A 206 -5.99 -10.11 -13.52
CA LEU A 206 -4.96 -9.34 -14.21
C LEU A 206 -3.55 -9.63 -13.68
N ILE A 207 -3.44 -10.24 -12.50
CA ILE A 207 -2.14 -10.53 -11.88
C ILE A 207 -1.39 -11.61 -12.66
N THR A 208 -0.12 -11.32 -12.95
CA THR A 208 0.85 -12.27 -13.52
C THR A 208 2.24 -11.98 -12.98
N ASP A 209 3.04 -13.02 -12.83
CA ASP A 209 4.42 -12.91 -12.33
C ASP A 209 5.43 -12.57 -13.44
N GLU A 210 4.96 -12.47 -14.69
CA GLU A 210 5.80 -12.37 -15.89
C GLU A 210 6.66 -11.09 -15.93
N PHE A 211 6.16 -10.01 -15.36
CA PHE A 211 6.80 -8.69 -15.43
C PHE A 211 7.60 -8.31 -14.18
N TYR A 212 7.69 -9.20 -13.19
CA TYR A 212 8.44 -8.94 -11.96
C TYR A 212 9.85 -9.55 -12.03
N SER A 213 10.87 -8.72 -11.80
CA SER A 213 12.25 -9.20 -11.66
C SER A 213 12.44 -10.03 -10.38
N VAL A 214 11.75 -9.64 -9.30
CA VAL A 214 11.70 -10.34 -8.02
C VAL A 214 10.24 -10.48 -7.57
N PRO A 215 9.53 -11.56 -7.97
CA PRO A 215 8.09 -11.68 -7.73
C PRO A 215 7.66 -11.55 -6.28
N LYS A 216 8.50 -11.93 -5.31
CA LYS A 216 8.16 -11.85 -3.89
C LYS A 216 8.16 -10.43 -3.31
N TYR A 217 8.64 -9.44 -4.04
CA TYR A 217 8.51 -8.02 -3.65
C TYR A 217 7.22 -7.37 -4.18
N HIS A 218 6.40 -8.14 -4.86
CA HIS A 218 5.13 -7.71 -5.46
C HIS A 218 4.01 -8.67 -5.06
N PHE A 219 2.77 -8.24 -5.19
CA PHE A 219 1.65 -9.16 -5.18
C PHE A 219 1.74 -10.07 -6.42
N ASN A 220 2.60 -11.08 -6.33
CA ASN A 220 2.62 -12.17 -7.28
C ASN A 220 1.29 -12.95 -7.21
N GLN A 221 1.03 -13.79 -8.20
CA GLN A 221 -0.25 -14.49 -8.30
C GLN A 221 -0.63 -15.23 -7.01
N LYS A 222 0.30 -15.99 -6.43
CA LYS A 222 0.01 -16.72 -5.18
C LYS A 222 -0.22 -15.82 -3.99
N ALA A 223 0.55 -14.72 -3.85
CA ALA A 223 0.37 -13.76 -2.78
C ALA A 223 -1.00 -13.05 -2.88
N ALA A 224 -1.40 -12.64 -4.08
CA ALA A 224 -2.68 -12.00 -4.32
C ALA A 224 -3.86 -12.92 -3.97
N TYR A 225 -3.81 -14.20 -4.40
CA TYR A 225 -4.85 -15.18 -4.04
C TYR A 225 -4.80 -15.58 -2.57
N ALA A 226 -3.64 -15.59 -1.91
CA ALA A 226 -3.56 -15.81 -0.47
C ALA A 226 -4.22 -14.67 0.31
N PHE A 227 -4.00 -13.43 -0.11
CA PHE A 227 -4.70 -12.28 0.45
C PHE A 227 -6.22 -12.38 0.20
N ALA A 228 -6.65 -12.70 -1.01
CA ALA A 228 -8.06 -12.90 -1.33
C ALA A 228 -8.71 -13.96 -0.44
N ALA A 229 -8.03 -15.10 -0.23
CA ALA A 229 -8.53 -16.15 0.67
C ALA A 229 -8.70 -15.62 2.11
N ARG A 230 -7.74 -14.84 2.61
CA ARG A 230 -7.83 -14.19 3.92
C ARG A 230 -8.98 -13.18 3.98
N PHE A 231 -9.11 -12.32 2.98
CA PHE A 231 -10.20 -11.35 2.91
C PHE A 231 -11.57 -12.03 2.90
N TYR A 232 -11.77 -13.03 2.04
CA TYR A 232 -13.03 -13.76 1.96
C TYR A 232 -13.35 -14.54 3.23
N LEU A 233 -12.34 -15.02 3.97
CA LEU A 233 -12.53 -15.60 5.31
C LEU A 233 -13.14 -14.58 6.27
N PHE A 234 -12.61 -13.37 6.32
CA PHE A 234 -13.11 -12.28 7.16
C PHE A 234 -14.48 -11.77 6.69
N TYR A 235 -14.70 -11.73 5.37
CA TYR A 235 -15.96 -11.33 4.76
C TYR A 235 -17.06 -12.40 4.87
N GLN A 236 -16.70 -13.60 5.39
CA GLN A 236 -17.56 -14.77 5.53
C GLN A 236 -18.10 -15.31 4.18
N LYS A 237 -17.38 -15.08 3.09
CA LYS A 237 -17.62 -15.65 1.77
C LYS A 237 -16.83 -16.96 1.61
N TRP A 238 -17.38 -18.05 2.13
CA TRP A 238 -16.65 -19.31 2.30
C TRP A 238 -16.25 -19.96 0.99
N ASP A 239 -17.11 -19.91 -0.02
CA ASP A 239 -16.85 -20.53 -1.33
C ASP A 239 -15.73 -19.81 -2.06
N GLU A 240 -15.71 -18.47 -2.03
CA GLU A 240 -14.67 -17.62 -2.60
C GLU A 240 -13.35 -17.81 -1.84
N CYS A 241 -13.39 -17.94 -0.52
CA CYS A 241 -12.24 -18.25 0.30
C CYS A 241 -11.61 -19.58 -0.10
N ILE A 242 -12.41 -20.63 -0.23
CA ILE A 242 -11.95 -21.97 -0.64
C ILE A 242 -11.39 -21.94 -2.07
N ALA A 243 -12.05 -21.23 -2.98
CA ALA A 243 -11.59 -21.11 -4.36
C ALA A 243 -10.22 -20.41 -4.43
N ALA A 244 -10.05 -19.28 -3.74
CA ALA A 244 -8.79 -18.55 -3.68
C ALA A 244 -7.68 -19.39 -3.00
N ALA A 245 -7.96 -20.05 -1.88
CA ALA A 245 -7.02 -20.91 -1.19
C ALA A 245 -6.53 -22.08 -2.07
N LYS A 246 -7.39 -22.67 -2.89
CA LYS A 246 -7.02 -23.75 -3.82
C LYS A 246 -6.00 -23.29 -4.88
N VAL A 247 -6.06 -22.04 -5.34
CA VAL A 247 -5.06 -21.48 -6.26
C VAL A 247 -3.67 -21.45 -5.62
N VAL A 248 -3.59 -21.10 -4.34
CA VAL A 248 -2.32 -21.00 -3.60
C VAL A 248 -1.78 -22.39 -3.26
N LEU A 249 -2.62 -23.23 -2.68
CA LEU A 249 -2.21 -24.50 -2.07
C LEU A 249 -2.05 -25.63 -3.11
N GLY A 250 -2.76 -25.52 -4.25
CA GLY A 250 -2.75 -26.57 -5.27
C GLY A 250 -3.31 -27.89 -4.76
N SER A 251 -2.76 -29.01 -5.28
CA SER A 251 -3.19 -30.37 -4.93
C SER A 251 -2.45 -30.97 -3.71
N ALA A 252 -1.40 -30.32 -3.23
CA ALA A 252 -0.55 -30.78 -2.13
C ALA A 252 -0.32 -29.66 -1.11
N PRO A 253 -1.34 -29.26 -0.33
CA PRO A 253 -1.29 -28.12 0.57
C PRO A 253 -0.16 -28.21 1.61
N GLU A 254 0.18 -29.39 2.07
CA GLU A 254 1.27 -29.65 3.00
C GLU A 254 2.63 -29.14 2.50
N THR A 255 2.83 -29.07 1.19
CA THR A 255 4.07 -28.54 0.60
C THR A 255 4.22 -27.03 0.70
N MET A 256 3.10 -26.32 0.96
CA MET A 256 3.04 -24.86 1.09
C MET A 256 2.96 -24.40 2.53
N MET A 257 2.75 -25.31 3.47
CA MET A 257 2.65 -24.99 4.89
C MET A 257 4.06 -24.92 5.52
N ARG A 258 4.16 -24.06 6.52
CA ARG A 258 5.36 -24.01 7.37
C ARG A 258 5.34 -25.19 8.33
N ASP A 259 6.46 -25.89 8.46
CA ASP A 259 6.65 -26.90 9.49
C ASP A 259 6.97 -26.22 10.83
N LEU A 260 5.93 -25.94 11.60
CA LEU A 260 6.06 -25.28 12.90
C LEU A 260 6.77 -26.17 13.94
N GLU A 261 6.71 -27.49 13.78
CA GLU A 261 7.42 -28.42 14.67
C GLU A 261 8.93 -28.37 14.41
N ALA A 262 9.34 -28.39 13.14
CA ALA A 262 10.75 -28.22 12.78
C ALA A 262 11.28 -26.85 13.19
N ASN A 263 10.51 -25.78 12.92
CA ASN A 263 10.86 -24.42 13.35
C ASN A 263 10.95 -24.32 14.89
N GLY A 264 10.03 -24.97 15.62
CA GLY A 264 10.05 -25.04 17.08
C GLY A 264 11.29 -25.77 17.64
N LYS A 265 11.83 -26.74 16.93
CA LYS A 265 13.04 -27.48 17.31
C LYS A 265 14.34 -26.69 17.11
N LEU A 266 14.32 -25.58 16.37
CA LEU A 266 15.47 -24.67 16.25
C LEU A 266 15.89 -24.04 17.60
N GLY A 267 15.26 -24.45 18.70
CA GLY A 267 15.63 -24.15 20.09
C GLY A 267 15.45 -22.70 20.50
N LEU A 268 14.88 -22.52 21.70
CA LEU A 268 15.02 -21.29 22.47
C LEU A 268 16.37 -21.34 23.19
N GLN A 269 17.47 -21.08 22.56
CA GLN A 269 18.66 -20.71 23.33
C GLN A 269 18.77 -19.19 23.35
N SER A 270 19.08 -18.72 24.55
CA SER A 270 19.35 -17.36 24.97
C SER A 270 19.81 -16.39 23.88
N ALA A 271 19.63 -15.14 24.17
CA ALA A 271 20.03 -13.89 23.50
C ALA A 271 21.12 -13.92 22.40
N ASP A 272 21.92 -14.97 22.30
CA ASP A 272 23.16 -14.98 21.53
C ASP A 272 23.11 -15.71 20.19
N GLY A 273 22.00 -16.25 19.74
CA GLY A 273 22.00 -16.89 18.42
C GLY A 273 20.78 -17.65 17.98
N GLN A 274 19.97 -18.22 18.86
CA GLN A 274 18.88 -19.10 18.43
C GLN A 274 17.54 -18.41 18.26
N THR A 275 17.26 -17.34 18.98
CA THR A 275 16.12 -16.45 18.67
C THR A 275 16.32 -15.83 17.29
N LEU A 276 17.54 -15.42 16.98
CA LEU A 276 17.92 -14.92 15.66
C LEU A 276 17.71 -15.98 14.56
N LEU A 277 18.12 -17.24 14.80
CA LEU A 277 17.95 -18.34 13.83
C LEU A 277 16.46 -18.61 13.53
N ARG A 278 15.57 -18.56 14.54
CA ARG A 278 14.12 -18.70 14.33
C ARG A 278 13.55 -17.53 13.54
N THR A 279 13.95 -16.33 13.87
CA THR A 279 13.51 -15.13 13.14
C THR A 279 14.00 -15.17 11.70
N MET A 280 15.27 -15.50 11.48
CA MET A 280 15.84 -15.64 10.14
C MET A 280 15.15 -16.75 9.34
N ASP A 281 14.88 -17.90 9.94
CA ASP A 281 14.12 -18.97 9.29
C ASP A 281 12.69 -18.53 8.97
N TYR A 282 12.04 -17.79 9.88
CA TYR A 282 10.68 -17.30 9.67
C TYR A 282 10.57 -16.32 8.51
N ILE A 283 11.53 -15.41 8.36
CA ILE A 283 11.56 -14.38 7.31
C ILE A 283 12.32 -14.81 6.05
N ASP A 284 12.91 -16.02 6.03
CA ASP A 284 13.71 -16.49 4.89
C ASP A 284 12.87 -16.52 3.61
N TYR A 285 13.36 -15.79 2.61
CA TYR A 285 12.70 -15.68 1.30
C TYR A 285 12.61 -17.02 0.56
N SER A 286 13.47 -17.99 0.87
CA SER A 286 13.46 -19.32 0.24
C SER A 286 12.27 -20.18 0.66
N HIS A 287 11.65 -19.89 1.80
CA HIS A 287 10.47 -20.62 2.22
C HIS A 287 9.29 -20.44 1.25
N LYS A 288 8.66 -21.55 0.91
CA LYS A 288 7.52 -21.58 -0.01
C LYS A 288 6.29 -20.87 0.54
N CYS A 289 6.14 -20.83 1.87
CA CYS A 289 5.06 -20.14 2.55
C CYS A 289 5.22 -18.62 2.57
N ASN A 290 6.44 -18.09 2.39
CA ASN A 290 6.73 -16.67 2.32
C ASN A 290 6.45 -16.17 0.90
N LEU A 291 5.20 -15.81 0.63
CA LEU A 291 4.71 -15.45 -0.70
C LEU A 291 4.93 -13.98 -1.05
N LEU A 292 4.89 -13.12 -0.04
CA LEU A 292 5.13 -11.68 -0.17
C LEU A 292 6.11 -11.26 0.94
N LEU A 293 7.19 -10.60 0.55
CA LEU A 293 8.17 -10.05 1.46
C LEU A 293 7.93 -8.54 1.57
N GLN A 294 7.28 -8.10 2.64
CA GLN A 294 7.28 -6.69 3.01
C GLN A 294 8.60 -6.38 3.73
N THR A 295 9.31 -5.40 3.21
CA THR A 295 10.47 -4.83 3.90
C THR A 295 9.96 -3.72 4.81
N SER A 296 9.71 -4.03 6.08
CA SER A 296 9.74 -3.01 7.12
C SER A 296 11.19 -2.89 7.60
N ILE A 297 11.78 -1.76 7.41
CA ILE A 297 13.11 -1.43 7.96
C ILE A 297 12.90 -0.72 9.29
#